data_009b3209b7fb7881e09418a35c4f5952
#
_entry.id   009b3209b7fb7881e09418a35c4f5952
#
_cell.length_a   1.000
_cell.length_b   1.000
_cell.length_c   1.000
_cell.angle_alpha   90.00
_cell.angle_beta   90.00
_cell.angle_gamma   90.00
#
_symmetry.space_group_name_H-M   'P 1'
#
loop_
_entity.id
_entity.type
_entity.pdbx_description
1 polymer ?
#
loop_
_entity_poly.entity_id
_entity_poly.type
_entity_poly.pdbx_seq_one_letter_code
_entity_poly.pdbx_strand_id
1 'polypeptide(L)'
;MSDSATEVASQLVWIGVDWGSSNLRAWGMDKHDHVIAQASSDKGMLSLSPDQYEAELLRLVGGWLPSNGQTNVMICGMAGARQGWLEAAYLPVPARLDQLSQGAVTPTLVGSQLRVHLLPGLSQTRSAAIDFDVMRGEETQLAGLVANTPDFSGLACLPGTHAKWAILESGAVTGFATYLTGELYQLLANQSVLKHSVSKPSAAGDDLNDPTCREAFISAVSEINEAPENFSSRLFGLRAQDLLDGRLPAGNTRGAILAARLSGLAIGLELSGACRERPNDGPIMLIGNQALSQRYTLALNAIGHQTQHVEGDTAVLAGLRL
;
A
#
# COMPACT_ATOMS: atom_id res chain seq x y z
N MET A 1 1.23 36.77 7.15
CA MET A 1 1.24 35.36 7.52
C MET A 1 0.20 35.21 8.62
N SER A 2 -0.66 34.19 8.55
CA SER A 2 -1.66 33.98 9.61
C SER A 2 -0.97 33.52 10.90
N ASP A 3 -1.51 33.82 12.08
CA ASP A 3 -0.96 33.42 13.38
C ASP A 3 -0.62 31.92 13.44
N SER A 4 -1.41 31.06 12.79
CA SER A 4 -1.19 29.62 12.71
C SER A 4 0.10 29.21 11.95
N ALA A 5 0.48 29.90 10.87
CA ALA A 5 1.69 29.57 10.11
C ALA A 5 2.96 29.95 10.91
N THR A 6 2.92 31.06 11.67
CA THR A 6 4.02 31.46 12.54
C THR A 6 4.20 30.48 13.70
N GLU A 7 3.12 29.95 14.23
CA GLU A 7 3.14 28.92 15.28
C GLU A 7 3.76 27.62 14.79
N VAL A 8 3.34 27.11 13.62
CA VAL A 8 3.93 25.90 13.00
C VAL A 8 5.42 26.10 12.77
N ALA A 9 5.83 27.21 12.17
CA ALA A 9 7.24 27.49 11.86
C ALA A 9 8.13 27.52 13.12
N SER A 10 7.58 27.91 14.27
CA SER A 10 8.32 27.97 15.54
C SER A 10 8.51 26.58 16.21
N GLN A 11 7.66 25.62 15.88
CA GLN A 11 7.65 24.28 16.48
C GLN A 11 8.19 23.21 15.54
N LEU A 12 8.30 23.49 14.24
CA LEU A 12 8.72 22.52 13.22
C LEU A 12 10.17 22.08 13.43
N VAL A 13 10.37 20.77 13.52
CA VAL A 13 11.70 20.16 13.63
C VAL A 13 12.08 19.42 12.35
N TRP A 14 11.15 18.64 11.78
CA TRP A 14 11.37 17.91 10.55
C TRP A 14 10.05 17.66 9.80
N ILE A 15 10.16 17.21 8.57
CA ILE A 15 9.01 16.92 7.70
C ILE A 15 9.10 15.47 7.20
N GLY A 16 8.01 14.71 7.37
CA GLY A 16 7.82 13.42 6.75
C GLY A 16 7.03 13.55 5.45
N VAL A 17 7.40 12.82 4.41
CA VAL A 17 6.70 12.80 3.13
C VAL A 17 6.56 11.38 2.62
N ASP A 18 5.33 11.02 2.26
CA ASP A 18 5.02 9.83 1.45
C ASP A 18 4.68 10.30 0.03
N TRP A 19 5.58 10.04 -0.91
CA TRP A 19 5.44 10.48 -2.31
C TRP A 19 5.09 9.29 -3.21
N GLY A 20 3.80 9.11 -3.46
CA GLY A 20 3.29 8.03 -4.28
C GLY A 20 3.39 8.30 -5.78
N SER A 21 2.83 7.37 -6.57
CA SER A 21 2.75 7.51 -8.04
C SER A 21 1.80 8.63 -8.47
N SER A 22 0.67 8.79 -7.79
CA SER A 22 -0.40 9.72 -8.17
C SER A 22 -0.55 10.92 -7.24
N ASN A 23 -0.08 10.82 -6.00
CA ASN A 23 -0.24 11.85 -4.98
C ASN A 23 0.96 11.89 -4.05
N LEU A 24 1.02 12.94 -3.21
CA LEU A 24 1.95 13.00 -2.09
C LEU A 24 1.23 13.52 -0.85
N ARG A 25 1.72 13.08 0.31
CA ARG A 25 1.29 13.54 1.63
C ARG A 25 2.50 14.01 2.41
N ALA A 26 2.36 15.11 3.13
CA ALA A 26 3.44 15.69 3.94
C ALA A 26 2.93 16.01 5.35
N TRP A 27 3.77 15.77 6.34
CA TRP A 27 3.50 16.02 7.75
C TRP A 27 4.65 16.81 8.36
N GLY A 28 4.33 17.96 8.96
CA GLY A 28 5.27 18.73 9.78
C GLY A 28 5.26 18.18 11.20
N MET A 29 6.46 17.91 11.74
CA MET A 29 6.67 17.25 13.02
C MET A 29 7.36 18.15 14.02
N ASP A 30 6.90 18.15 15.27
CA ASP A 30 7.55 18.82 16.39
C ASP A 30 8.67 17.96 17.02
N LYS A 31 9.29 18.48 18.08
CA LYS A 31 10.36 17.80 18.83
C LYS A 31 9.92 16.54 19.60
N HIS A 32 8.64 16.29 19.70
CA HIS A 32 8.05 15.09 20.33
C HIS A 32 7.44 14.15 19.29
N ASP A 33 7.72 14.38 17.99
CA ASP A 33 7.16 13.66 16.86
C ASP A 33 5.64 13.72 16.76
N HIS A 34 5.03 14.79 17.26
CA HIS A 34 3.62 15.07 17.00
C HIS A 34 3.46 15.77 15.65
N VAL A 35 2.40 15.40 14.94
CA VAL A 35 2.00 16.08 13.71
C VAL A 35 1.42 17.45 14.06
N ILE A 36 2.09 18.52 13.64
CA ILE A 36 1.65 19.93 13.85
C ILE A 36 1.14 20.58 12.58
N ALA A 37 1.42 19.99 11.42
CA ALA A 37 0.91 20.44 10.13
C ALA A 37 0.77 19.23 9.20
N GLN A 38 -0.21 19.29 8.29
CA GLN A 38 -0.42 18.27 7.26
C GLN A 38 -0.88 18.93 5.96
N ALA A 39 -0.37 18.41 4.83
CA ALA A 39 -0.81 18.80 3.51
C ALA A 39 -0.73 17.62 2.55
N SER A 40 -1.47 17.71 1.45
CA SER A 40 -1.43 16.72 0.37
C SER A 40 -1.51 17.41 -1.00
N SER A 41 -1.05 16.70 -2.03
CA SER A 41 -1.11 17.15 -3.41
C SER A 41 -1.41 15.96 -4.32
N ASP A 42 -2.07 16.22 -5.44
CA ASP A 42 -2.29 15.27 -6.54
C ASP A 42 -1.09 15.16 -7.50
N LYS A 43 0.06 15.76 -7.14
CA LYS A 43 1.30 15.75 -7.91
C LYS A 43 2.21 14.60 -7.48
N GLY A 44 1.80 13.36 -7.80
CA GLY A 44 2.66 12.19 -7.66
C GLY A 44 3.70 12.08 -8.76
N MET A 45 4.56 11.06 -8.68
CA MET A 45 5.66 10.81 -9.61
C MET A 45 5.23 10.86 -11.09
N LEU A 46 4.06 10.31 -11.43
CA LEU A 46 3.59 10.24 -12.82
C LEU A 46 3.27 11.60 -13.44
N SER A 47 3.16 12.66 -12.65
CA SER A 47 2.81 14.01 -13.11
C SER A 47 3.96 15.02 -13.04
N LEU A 48 5.16 14.58 -12.63
CA LEU A 48 6.31 15.44 -12.42
C LEU A 48 7.53 14.96 -13.22
N SER A 49 8.32 15.90 -13.72
CA SER A 49 9.71 15.66 -14.15
C SER A 49 10.66 15.87 -12.96
N PRO A 50 11.89 15.28 -12.98
CA PRO A 50 12.82 15.36 -11.86
C PRO A 50 13.15 16.76 -11.35
N ASP A 51 13.14 17.76 -12.23
CA ASP A 51 13.38 19.17 -11.92
C ASP A 51 12.21 19.89 -11.24
N GLN A 52 11.03 19.28 -11.20
CA GLN A 52 9.80 19.87 -10.62
C GLN A 52 9.57 19.51 -9.15
N TYR A 53 10.26 18.49 -8.63
CA TYR A 53 10.02 17.97 -7.27
C TYR A 53 10.30 19.01 -6.17
N GLU A 54 11.43 19.74 -6.26
CA GLU A 54 11.76 20.75 -5.26
C GLU A 54 10.70 21.85 -5.21
N ALA A 55 10.27 22.33 -6.37
CA ALA A 55 9.26 23.38 -6.47
C ALA A 55 7.90 22.91 -5.90
N GLU A 56 7.48 21.69 -6.20
CA GLU A 56 6.23 21.13 -5.67
C GLU A 56 6.31 20.93 -4.17
N LEU A 57 7.43 20.42 -3.64
CA LEU A 57 7.63 20.25 -2.20
C LEU A 57 7.58 21.62 -1.49
N LEU A 58 8.31 22.62 -1.99
CA LEU A 58 8.29 23.98 -1.42
C LEU A 58 6.90 24.64 -1.53
N ARG A 59 6.18 24.42 -2.61
CA ARG A 59 4.78 24.89 -2.75
C ARG A 59 3.90 24.32 -1.63
N LEU A 60 4.11 23.07 -1.28
CA LEU A 60 3.29 22.37 -0.30
C LEU A 60 3.65 22.73 1.15
N VAL A 61 4.95 22.73 1.49
CA VAL A 61 5.43 22.86 2.88
C VAL A 61 6.11 24.20 3.18
N GLY A 62 6.31 25.08 2.20
CA GLY A 62 7.06 26.35 2.37
C GLY A 62 6.49 27.26 3.43
N GLY A 63 5.17 27.24 3.64
CA GLY A 63 4.51 27.99 4.71
C GLY A 63 4.79 27.49 6.14
N TRP A 64 5.41 26.32 6.30
CA TRP A 64 5.74 25.72 7.59
C TRP A 64 7.19 26.02 8.01
N LEU A 65 8.04 26.43 7.05
CA LEU A 65 9.47 26.52 7.27
C LEU A 65 9.85 27.71 8.19
N PRO A 66 10.80 27.50 9.11
CA PRO A 66 11.34 28.58 9.92
C PRO A 66 12.09 29.59 9.03
N SER A 67 12.18 30.85 9.48
CA SER A 67 12.84 31.92 8.74
C SER A 67 14.33 31.69 8.53
N ASN A 68 14.98 30.92 9.39
CA ASN A 68 16.41 30.63 9.38
C ASN A 68 16.67 29.13 9.59
N GLY A 69 17.79 28.66 9.03
CA GLY A 69 18.21 27.27 9.15
C GLY A 69 17.72 26.36 8.02
N GLN A 70 18.02 25.08 8.15
CA GLN A 70 17.55 24.03 7.24
C GLN A 70 16.64 23.05 7.98
N THR A 71 15.54 22.66 7.36
CA THR A 71 14.61 21.64 7.86
C THR A 71 14.88 20.32 7.16
N ASN A 72 15.07 19.25 7.93
CA ASN A 72 15.21 17.90 7.39
C ASN A 72 13.86 17.40 6.85
N VAL A 73 13.91 16.78 5.69
CA VAL A 73 12.75 16.16 5.04
C VAL A 73 13.08 14.71 4.72
N MET A 74 12.34 13.79 5.33
CA MET A 74 12.45 12.35 5.05
C MET A 74 11.35 11.98 4.06
N ILE A 75 11.72 11.42 2.91
CA ILE A 75 10.77 11.06 1.84
C ILE A 75 10.87 9.57 1.55
N CYS A 76 9.76 8.87 1.65
CA CYS A 76 9.61 7.50 1.16
C CYS A 76 8.80 7.46 -0.14
N GLY A 77 8.80 6.32 -0.81
CA GLY A 77 7.99 6.08 -2.00
C GLY A 77 8.64 6.46 -3.31
N MET A 78 7.81 6.82 -4.27
CA MET A 78 8.20 6.89 -5.68
C MET A 78 9.09 8.07 -6.06
N ALA A 79 9.29 9.07 -5.20
CA ALA A 79 10.30 10.11 -5.42
C ALA A 79 11.73 9.53 -5.54
N GLY A 80 12.00 8.39 -4.87
CA GLY A 80 13.26 7.65 -4.95
C GLY A 80 13.33 6.63 -6.11
N ALA A 81 12.34 6.55 -6.99
CA ALA A 81 12.36 5.65 -8.14
C ALA A 81 13.27 6.18 -9.25
N ARG A 82 13.66 5.29 -10.20
CA ARG A 82 14.48 5.67 -11.36
C ARG A 82 13.90 6.84 -12.17
N GLN A 83 12.58 6.92 -12.27
CA GLN A 83 11.85 7.99 -12.96
C GLN A 83 11.43 9.12 -12.02
N GLY A 84 11.80 9.02 -10.72
CA GLY A 84 11.46 10.01 -9.70
C GLY A 84 12.43 11.20 -9.64
N TRP A 85 12.57 11.76 -8.46
CA TRP A 85 13.44 12.91 -8.21
C TRP A 85 14.93 12.58 -8.34
N LEU A 86 15.36 11.55 -7.58
CA LEU A 86 16.70 10.97 -7.62
C LEU A 86 16.59 9.50 -7.25
N GLU A 87 17.19 8.63 -8.05
CA GLU A 87 17.15 7.19 -7.80
C GLU A 87 17.87 6.85 -6.48
N ALA A 88 17.10 6.37 -5.49
CA ALA A 88 17.63 5.72 -4.31
C ALA A 88 17.74 4.22 -4.58
N ALA A 89 18.87 3.61 -4.24
CA ALA A 89 19.10 2.20 -4.47
C ALA A 89 18.10 1.32 -3.70
N TYR A 90 17.93 0.08 -4.17
CA TYR A 90 17.22 -0.94 -3.41
C TYR A 90 18.19 -1.67 -2.48
N LEU A 91 17.80 -1.87 -1.23
CA LEU A 91 18.52 -2.71 -0.29
C LEU A 91 18.09 -4.17 -0.49
N PRO A 92 19.03 -5.10 -0.66
CA PRO A 92 18.68 -6.52 -0.82
C PRO A 92 18.19 -7.12 0.49
N VAL A 93 17.17 -7.99 0.43
CA VAL A 93 16.77 -8.81 1.60
C VAL A 93 17.78 -9.95 1.82
N PRO A 94 18.00 -10.37 3.10
CA PRO A 94 17.43 -9.88 4.33
C PRO A 94 17.85 -8.44 4.66
N ALA A 95 16.91 -7.55 4.94
CA ALA A 95 17.15 -6.14 5.21
C ALA A 95 16.56 -5.71 6.56
N ARG A 96 17.39 -5.12 7.40
CA ARG A 96 16.94 -4.56 8.68
C ARG A 96 16.23 -3.23 8.46
N LEU A 97 15.03 -3.13 9.00
CA LEU A 97 14.17 -1.97 8.78
C LEU A 97 14.60 -0.73 9.58
N ASP A 98 15.29 -0.91 10.71
CA ASP A 98 15.90 0.16 11.50
C ASP A 98 17.15 0.80 10.85
N GLN A 99 17.58 0.28 9.70
CA GLN A 99 18.74 0.75 8.94
C GLN A 99 18.38 1.36 7.58
N LEU A 100 17.10 1.53 7.27
CA LEU A 100 16.67 2.09 5.97
C LEU A 100 17.30 3.47 5.70
N SER A 101 17.38 4.33 6.72
CA SER A 101 17.98 5.68 6.57
C SER A 101 19.45 5.68 6.13
N GLN A 102 20.19 4.59 6.34
CA GLN A 102 21.61 4.47 5.91
C GLN A 102 21.73 4.38 4.38
N GLY A 103 20.69 3.91 3.68
CA GLY A 103 20.63 3.87 2.22
C GLY A 103 20.01 5.10 1.58
N ALA A 104 19.69 6.14 2.36
CA ALA A 104 19.06 7.34 1.84
C ALA A 104 20.01 8.16 0.96
N VAL A 105 19.46 8.78 -0.09
CA VAL A 105 20.18 9.68 -1.00
C VAL A 105 19.65 11.10 -0.86
N THR A 106 20.51 12.08 -1.11
CA THR A 106 20.19 13.51 -0.97
C THR A 106 20.28 14.18 -2.33
N PRO A 107 19.16 14.67 -2.91
CA PRO A 107 19.20 15.43 -4.16
C PRO A 107 19.86 16.78 -3.93
N THR A 108 20.50 17.32 -4.98
CA THR A 108 21.01 18.70 -4.97
C THR A 108 19.82 19.65 -5.08
N LEU A 109 19.73 20.60 -4.15
CA LEU A 109 18.69 21.62 -4.09
C LEU A 109 19.23 23.00 -4.47
N VAL A 110 18.41 23.84 -5.04
CA VAL A 110 18.80 25.20 -5.47
C VAL A 110 18.46 26.20 -4.34
N GLY A 111 19.42 26.44 -3.44
CA GLY A 111 19.29 27.49 -2.41
C GLY A 111 18.19 27.27 -1.37
N SER A 112 17.83 26.03 -1.12
CA SER A 112 16.70 25.63 -0.32
C SER A 112 16.97 25.65 1.18
N GLN A 113 15.94 26.01 1.96
CA GLN A 113 15.88 25.81 3.41
C GLN A 113 15.60 24.33 3.80
N LEU A 114 15.56 23.43 2.81
CA LEU A 114 15.31 22.00 3.02
C LEU A 114 16.59 21.19 2.89
N ARG A 115 16.65 20.10 3.65
CA ARG A 115 17.61 19.02 3.49
C ARG A 115 16.84 17.72 3.27
N VAL A 116 16.79 17.29 2.01
CA VAL A 116 15.96 16.16 1.58
C VAL A 116 16.72 14.86 1.63
N HIS A 117 16.09 13.82 2.18
CA HIS A 117 16.58 12.45 2.23
C HIS A 117 15.53 11.54 1.60
N LEU A 118 15.86 10.90 0.48
CA LEU A 118 15.00 9.92 -0.21
C LEU A 118 15.37 8.52 0.29
N LEU A 119 14.43 7.83 0.91
CA LEU A 119 14.65 6.49 1.45
C LEU A 119 14.79 5.44 0.32
N PRO A 120 15.60 4.39 0.52
CA PRO A 120 15.72 3.28 -0.42
C PRO A 120 14.47 2.41 -0.40
N GLY A 121 14.24 1.66 -1.49
CA GLY A 121 13.32 0.52 -1.49
C GLY A 121 13.99 -0.77 -1.02
N LEU A 122 13.27 -1.90 -1.10
CA LEU A 122 13.81 -3.24 -0.90
C LEU A 122 13.78 -4.03 -2.21
N SER A 123 14.77 -4.90 -2.39
CA SER A 123 14.85 -5.83 -3.51
C SER A 123 15.11 -7.25 -3.07
N GLN A 124 14.64 -8.16 -3.89
CA GLN A 124 14.82 -9.58 -3.75
C GLN A 124 15.33 -10.16 -5.08
N THR A 125 16.37 -10.95 -5.04
CA THR A 125 16.89 -11.65 -6.21
C THR A 125 16.46 -13.10 -6.21
N ARG A 126 16.39 -13.71 -7.40
CA ARG A 126 15.94 -15.08 -7.56
C ARG A 126 16.82 -16.06 -6.80
N SER A 127 16.19 -16.98 -6.08
CA SER A 127 16.78 -18.17 -5.48
C SER A 127 15.93 -19.40 -5.78
N ALA A 128 16.24 -20.55 -5.19
CA ALA A 128 15.43 -21.76 -5.36
C ALA A 128 14.00 -21.62 -4.83
N ALA A 129 13.78 -20.74 -3.83
CA ALA A 129 12.49 -20.60 -3.13
C ALA A 129 11.76 -19.31 -3.45
N ILE A 130 12.44 -18.28 -3.99
CA ILE A 130 11.89 -16.94 -4.21
C ILE A 130 12.23 -16.42 -5.61
N ASP A 131 11.42 -15.53 -6.17
CA ASP A 131 11.67 -14.89 -7.46
C ASP A 131 12.18 -13.45 -7.29
N PHE A 132 12.55 -12.78 -8.39
CA PHE A 132 12.86 -11.35 -8.40
C PHE A 132 11.65 -10.53 -7.97
N ASP A 133 11.86 -9.60 -7.05
CA ASP A 133 10.82 -8.69 -6.61
C ASP A 133 11.42 -7.37 -6.10
N VAL A 134 10.60 -6.31 -6.07
CA VAL A 134 10.95 -5.00 -5.50
C VAL A 134 9.75 -4.37 -4.80
N MET A 135 10.02 -3.59 -3.75
CA MET A 135 9.04 -2.69 -3.16
C MET A 135 9.63 -1.31 -2.94
N ARG A 136 8.79 -0.27 -2.98
CA ARG A 136 9.20 1.11 -2.71
C ARG A 136 8.05 1.90 -2.12
N GLY A 137 8.24 2.29 -0.85
CA GLY A 137 7.24 2.94 0.01
C GLY A 137 6.71 1.98 1.06
N GLU A 138 6.42 0.74 0.70
CA GLU A 138 5.90 -0.28 1.61
C GLU A 138 6.93 -0.69 2.67
N GLU A 139 8.24 -0.65 2.37
CA GLU A 139 9.30 -0.89 3.35
C GLU A 139 9.25 0.10 4.52
N THR A 140 8.85 1.34 4.25
CA THR A 140 8.70 2.35 5.31
C THR A 140 7.49 2.04 6.21
N GLN A 141 6.39 1.53 5.64
CA GLN A 141 5.25 1.06 6.43
C GLN A 141 5.61 -0.16 7.28
N LEU A 142 6.39 -1.10 6.74
CA LEU A 142 6.90 -2.25 7.49
C LEU A 142 7.85 -1.81 8.61
N ALA A 143 8.68 -0.80 8.37
CA ALA A 143 9.55 -0.20 9.39
C ALA A 143 8.72 0.39 10.54
N GLY A 144 7.63 1.08 10.23
CA GLY A 144 6.71 1.60 11.24
C GLY A 144 5.97 0.52 12.03
N LEU A 145 5.60 -0.60 11.38
CA LEU A 145 5.06 -1.77 12.09
C LEU A 145 6.07 -2.26 13.12
N VAL A 146 7.33 -2.49 12.72
CA VAL A 146 8.38 -2.99 13.62
C VAL A 146 8.71 -1.99 14.72
N ALA A 147 8.73 -0.67 14.44
CA ALA A 147 8.95 0.35 15.45
C ALA A 147 7.89 0.30 16.57
N ASN A 148 6.63 0.05 16.21
CA ASN A 148 5.52 -0.04 17.16
C ASN A 148 5.36 -1.43 17.80
N THR A 149 5.91 -2.47 17.18
CA THR A 149 5.85 -3.87 17.63
C THR A 149 7.20 -4.56 17.43
N PRO A 150 8.25 -4.21 18.22
CA PRO A 150 9.63 -4.65 17.97
C PRO A 150 9.84 -6.15 17.99
N ASP A 151 9.02 -6.88 18.74
CA ASP A 151 9.09 -8.34 18.85
C ASP A 151 8.27 -9.07 17.77
N PHE A 152 7.63 -8.34 16.86
CA PHE A 152 6.82 -8.96 15.82
C PHE A 152 7.70 -9.76 14.85
N SER A 153 7.39 -11.04 14.75
CA SER A 153 7.88 -11.95 13.71
C SER A 153 6.69 -12.66 13.11
N GLY A 154 6.58 -12.64 11.77
CA GLY A 154 5.41 -13.21 11.10
C GLY A 154 5.17 -12.60 9.73
N LEU A 155 3.94 -12.71 9.28
CA LEU A 155 3.52 -12.28 7.94
C LEU A 155 2.80 -10.93 8.00
N ALA A 156 3.24 -10.00 7.18
CA ALA A 156 2.56 -8.73 6.94
C ALA A 156 2.07 -8.67 5.50
N CYS A 157 0.83 -8.21 5.31
CA CYS A 157 0.23 -7.94 4.01
C CYS A 157 -0.07 -6.45 3.90
N LEU A 158 0.30 -5.86 2.79
CA LEU A 158 -0.02 -4.48 2.42
C LEU A 158 -0.90 -4.52 1.17
N PRO A 159 -2.23 -4.60 1.37
CA PRO A 159 -3.18 -4.68 0.27
C PRO A 159 -3.15 -3.44 -0.61
N GLY A 160 -3.16 -3.60 -1.94
CA GLY A 160 -3.10 -2.48 -2.87
C GLY A 160 -3.30 -2.90 -4.33
N THR A 161 -2.97 -2.00 -5.24
CA THR A 161 -2.91 -2.30 -6.67
C THR A 161 -1.94 -3.45 -6.93
N HIS A 162 -0.79 -3.40 -6.26
CA HIS A 162 0.24 -4.44 -6.16
C HIS A 162 0.38 -4.83 -4.69
N ALA A 163 -0.40 -5.82 -4.25
CA ALA A 163 -0.38 -6.27 -2.87
C ALA A 163 1.00 -6.86 -2.51
N LYS A 164 1.55 -6.48 -1.36
CA LYS A 164 2.83 -6.99 -0.87
C LYS A 164 2.62 -7.93 0.30
N TRP A 165 3.33 -9.05 0.30
CA TRP A 165 3.37 -10.00 1.39
C TRP A 165 4.79 -10.14 1.87
N ALA A 166 5.08 -9.65 3.07
CA ALA A 166 6.43 -9.61 3.64
C ALA A 166 6.56 -10.56 4.84
N ILE A 167 7.67 -11.27 4.91
CA ILE A 167 8.07 -12.08 6.05
C ILE A 167 8.98 -11.23 6.91
N LEU A 168 8.58 -11.03 8.16
CA LEU A 168 9.32 -10.27 9.16
C LEU A 168 9.90 -11.20 10.22
N GLU A 169 11.19 -11.06 10.49
CA GLU A 169 11.91 -11.80 11.53
C GLU A 169 12.87 -10.87 12.24
N SER A 170 12.69 -10.69 13.55
CA SER A 170 13.58 -9.89 14.40
C SER A 170 13.91 -8.49 13.85
N GLY A 171 12.89 -7.78 13.34
CA GLY A 171 13.02 -6.43 12.80
C GLY A 171 13.62 -6.34 11.39
N ALA A 172 13.74 -7.45 10.68
CA ALA A 172 14.18 -7.51 9.29
C ALA A 172 13.09 -8.11 8.38
N VAL A 173 13.05 -7.65 7.13
CA VAL A 173 12.34 -8.34 6.04
C VAL A 173 13.27 -9.42 5.50
N THR A 174 12.88 -10.69 5.64
CA THR A 174 13.67 -11.84 5.18
C THR A 174 13.27 -12.32 3.79
N GLY A 175 12.07 -11.96 3.33
CA GLY A 175 11.56 -12.23 1.99
C GLY A 175 10.21 -11.59 1.78
N PHE A 176 9.83 -11.40 0.53
CA PHE A 176 8.51 -10.87 0.19
C PHE A 176 8.04 -11.36 -1.19
N ALA A 177 6.77 -11.15 -1.47
CA ALA A 177 6.17 -11.40 -2.78
C ALA A 177 5.14 -10.33 -3.12
N THR A 178 5.13 -9.90 -4.38
CA THR A 178 4.15 -8.96 -4.93
C THR A 178 3.10 -9.70 -5.74
N TYR A 179 1.84 -9.39 -5.47
CA TYR A 179 0.69 -9.89 -6.23
C TYR A 179 0.00 -8.73 -6.94
N LEU A 180 -0.21 -8.85 -8.23
CA LEU A 180 -0.88 -7.84 -9.07
C LEU A 180 -2.41 -7.83 -8.88
N THR A 181 -2.91 -8.16 -7.70
CA THR A 181 -4.33 -8.47 -7.46
C THR A 181 -5.24 -7.30 -7.75
N GLY A 182 -4.90 -6.10 -7.26
CA GLY A 182 -5.70 -4.91 -7.53
C GLY A 182 -5.68 -4.50 -9.00
N GLU A 183 -4.52 -4.56 -9.65
CA GLU A 183 -4.38 -4.28 -11.08
C GLU A 183 -5.12 -5.33 -11.92
N LEU A 184 -4.96 -6.61 -11.62
CA LEU A 184 -5.67 -7.70 -12.30
C LEU A 184 -7.19 -7.53 -12.19
N TYR A 185 -7.70 -7.21 -11.00
CA TYR A 185 -9.11 -6.91 -10.80
C TYR A 185 -9.57 -5.76 -11.69
N GLN A 186 -8.84 -4.65 -11.73
CA GLN A 186 -9.17 -3.47 -12.54
C GLN A 186 -9.16 -3.79 -14.04
N LEU A 187 -8.16 -4.52 -14.52
CA LEU A 187 -8.07 -4.95 -15.92
C LEU A 187 -9.26 -5.87 -16.29
N LEU A 188 -9.56 -6.84 -15.46
CA LEU A 188 -10.67 -7.76 -15.68
C LEU A 188 -12.02 -7.05 -15.65
N ALA A 189 -12.25 -6.17 -14.69
CA ALA A 189 -13.52 -5.46 -14.54
C ALA A 189 -13.76 -4.41 -15.63
N ASN A 190 -12.71 -3.75 -16.14
CA ASN A 190 -12.86 -2.61 -17.04
C ASN A 190 -12.50 -2.89 -18.50
N GLN A 191 -11.60 -3.86 -18.77
CA GLN A 191 -11.02 -4.06 -20.09
C GLN A 191 -11.33 -5.45 -20.69
N SER A 192 -11.77 -6.42 -19.87
CA SER A 192 -12.13 -7.75 -20.35
C SER A 192 -13.62 -7.82 -20.75
N VAL A 193 -14.04 -9.01 -21.21
CA VAL A 193 -15.46 -9.30 -21.48
C VAL A 193 -16.34 -9.13 -20.22
N LEU A 194 -15.76 -9.23 -19.02
CA LEU A 194 -16.47 -9.11 -17.75
C LEU A 194 -17.00 -7.69 -17.50
N LYS A 195 -16.46 -6.67 -18.17
CA LYS A 195 -16.97 -5.28 -18.07
C LYS A 195 -18.46 -5.12 -18.37
N HIS A 196 -19.06 -6.09 -19.05
CA HIS A 196 -20.49 -6.11 -19.38
C HIS A 196 -21.35 -6.77 -18.28
N SER A 197 -20.70 -7.43 -17.31
CA SER A 197 -21.39 -8.22 -16.29
C SER A 197 -21.19 -7.66 -14.89
N VAL A 198 -20.06 -6.99 -14.64
CA VAL A 198 -19.74 -6.43 -13.33
C VAL A 198 -20.05 -4.94 -13.26
N SER A 199 -20.58 -4.46 -12.15
CA SER A 199 -20.69 -3.02 -11.90
C SER A 199 -19.33 -2.41 -11.68
N LYS A 200 -19.19 -1.11 -11.98
CA LYS A 200 -17.99 -0.38 -11.62
C LYS A 200 -17.78 -0.46 -10.11
N PRO A 201 -16.57 -0.74 -9.64
CA PRO A 201 -16.28 -0.82 -8.22
C PRO A 201 -16.72 0.47 -7.51
N SER A 202 -17.39 0.35 -6.38
CA SER A 202 -17.54 1.48 -5.48
C SER A 202 -16.17 1.78 -4.87
N ALA A 203 -15.74 3.03 -4.92
CA ALA A 203 -14.49 3.46 -4.31
C ALA A 203 -14.48 3.29 -2.78
N ALA A 204 -15.67 3.15 -2.15
CA ALA A 204 -15.83 3.09 -0.71
C ALA A 204 -15.77 1.67 -0.11
N GLY A 205 -15.72 0.62 -0.94
CA GLY A 205 -15.77 -0.77 -0.43
C GLY A 205 -17.11 -1.16 0.22
N ASP A 206 -18.15 -0.33 0.05
CA ASP A 206 -19.45 -0.50 0.69
C ASP A 206 -20.26 -1.69 0.15
N ASP A 207 -19.85 -2.27 -0.96
CA ASP A 207 -20.47 -3.44 -1.58
C ASP A 207 -20.56 -4.65 -0.64
N LEU A 208 -19.58 -4.85 0.25
CA LEU A 208 -19.57 -5.95 1.21
C LEU A 208 -20.42 -5.71 2.46
N ASN A 209 -21.07 -4.55 2.58
CA ASN A 209 -22.13 -4.32 3.56
C ASN A 209 -23.43 -5.04 3.16
N ASP A 210 -23.65 -5.25 1.87
CA ASP A 210 -24.74 -6.10 1.39
C ASP A 210 -24.43 -7.58 1.68
N PRO A 211 -25.32 -8.31 2.39
CA PRO A 211 -25.09 -9.70 2.75
C PRO A 211 -24.88 -10.63 1.53
N THR A 212 -25.58 -10.36 0.42
CA THR A 212 -25.49 -11.19 -0.79
C THR A 212 -24.14 -10.99 -1.49
N CYS A 213 -23.67 -9.73 -1.57
CA CYS A 213 -22.35 -9.42 -2.10
C CYS A 213 -21.25 -10.03 -1.21
N ARG A 214 -21.41 -9.94 0.11
CA ARG A 214 -20.47 -10.54 1.07
C ARG A 214 -20.39 -12.06 0.92
N GLU A 215 -21.53 -12.73 0.82
CA GLU A 215 -21.58 -14.18 0.61
C GLU A 215 -20.94 -14.59 -0.72
N ALA A 216 -21.24 -13.87 -1.80
CA ALA A 216 -20.64 -14.11 -3.13
C ALA A 216 -19.11 -13.92 -3.11
N PHE A 217 -18.61 -12.92 -2.38
CA PHE A 217 -17.19 -12.66 -2.17
C PHE A 217 -16.53 -13.81 -1.40
N ILE A 218 -17.04 -14.14 -0.21
CA ILE A 218 -16.48 -15.18 0.67
C ILE A 218 -16.47 -16.54 -0.01
N SER A 219 -17.59 -16.92 -0.65
CA SER A 219 -17.69 -18.17 -1.40
C SER A 219 -16.64 -18.26 -2.51
N ALA A 220 -16.40 -17.17 -3.25
CA ALA A 220 -15.39 -17.14 -4.31
C ALA A 220 -13.95 -17.21 -3.76
N VAL A 221 -13.66 -16.58 -2.62
CA VAL A 221 -12.36 -16.70 -1.94
C VAL A 221 -12.08 -18.15 -1.60
N SER A 222 -13.01 -18.83 -0.92
CA SER A 222 -12.85 -20.23 -0.52
C SER A 222 -12.69 -21.14 -1.73
N GLU A 223 -13.55 -20.97 -2.75
CA GLU A 223 -13.54 -21.77 -4.00
C GLU A 223 -12.16 -21.75 -4.67
N ILE A 224 -11.54 -20.58 -4.80
CA ILE A 224 -10.24 -20.45 -5.48
C ILE A 224 -9.07 -20.75 -4.57
N ASN A 225 -9.18 -20.50 -3.26
CA ASN A 225 -8.15 -20.91 -2.33
C ASN A 225 -7.99 -22.44 -2.29
N GLU A 226 -9.09 -23.19 -2.41
CA GLU A 226 -9.09 -24.66 -2.48
C GLU A 226 -8.59 -25.20 -3.83
N ALA A 227 -8.93 -24.54 -4.95
CA ALA A 227 -8.62 -25.00 -6.31
C ALA A 227 -8.18 -23.83 -7.21
N PRO A 228 -6.98 -23.25 -6.99
CA PRO A 228 -6.50 -22.08 -7.72
C PRO A 228 -6.32 -22.32 -9.23
N GLU A 229 -6.12 -23.55 -9.66
CA GLU A 229 -6.06 -23.95 -11.07
C GLU A 229 -7.36 -23.65 -11.84
N ASN A 230 -8.49 -23.53 -11.14
CA ASN A 230 -9.77 -23.20 -11.74
C ASN A 230 -9.99 -21.71 -11.99
N PHE A 231 -9.10 -20.83 -11.56
CA PHE A 231 -9.29 -19.37 -11.63
C PHE A 231 -9.73 -18.89 -13.02
N SER A 232 -9.01 -19.28 -14.06
CA SER A 232 -9.31 -18.83 -15.44
C SER A 232 -10.71 -19.25 -15.90
N SER A 233 -11.12 -20.49 -15.62
CA SER A 233 -12.46 -20.97 -15.99
C SER A 233 -13.57 -20.27 -15.21
N ARG A 234 -13.34 -19.97 -13.92
CA ARG A 234 -14.28 -19.24 -13.07
C ARG A 234 -14.47 -17.80 -13.49
N LEU A 235 -13.47 -17.16 -14.08
CA LEU A 235 -13.63 -15.83 -14.67
C LEU A 235 -14.69 -15.84 -15.78
N PHE A 236 -14.63 -16.77 -16.73
CA PHE A 236 -15.68 -16.88 -17.75
C PHE A 236 -17.02 -17.33 -17.16
N GLY A 237 -16.98 -18.11 -16.08
CA GLY A 237 -18.16 -18.50 -15.31
C GLY A 237 -18.98 -17.33 -14.80
N LEU A 238 -18.36 -16.19 -14.46
CA LEU A 238 -19.06 -14.94 -14.09
C LEU A 238 -19.92 -14.41 -15.27
N ARG A 239 -19.37 -14.41 -16.48
CA ARG A 239 -20.11 -14.00 -17.67
C ARG A 239 -21.25 -14.96 -17.99
N ALA A 240 -21.03 -16.25 -17.87
CA ALA A 240 -22.06 -17.26 -18.06
C ALA A 240 -23.17 -17.15 -17.01
N GLN A 241 -22.81 -16.89 -15.74
CA GLN A 241 -23.76 -16.67 -14.65
C GLN A 241 -24.65 -15.44 -14.90
N ASP A 242 -24.08 -14.35 -15.37
CA ASP A 242 -24.83 -13.15 -15.75
C ASP A 242 -25.91 -13.44 -16.80
N LEU A 243 -25.58 -14.28 -17.77
CA LEU A 243 -26.46 -14.57 -18.90
C LEU A 243 -27.54 -15.63 -18.59
N LEU A 244 -27.25 -16.57 -17.70
CA LEU A 244 -28.04 -17.79 -17.51
C LEU A 244 -28.73 -17.90 -16.16
N ASP A 245 -28.21 -17.23 -15.09
CA ASP A 245 -28.78 -17.38 -13.75
C ASP A 245 -29.93 -16.40 -13.53
N GLY A 246 -31.16 -16.87 -13.79
CA GLY A 246 -32.37 -16.10 -13.56
C GLY A 246 -32.69 -15.80 -12.09
N ARG A 247 -31.95 -16.39 -11.14
CA ARG A 247 -32.12 -16.10 -9.68
C ARG A 247 -31.39 -14.85 -9.26
N LEU A 248 -30.40 -14.39 -10.02
CA LEU A 248 -29.71 -13.13 -9.73
C LEU A 248 -30.69 -11.96 -9.92
N PRO A 249 -30.68 -10.95 -9.01
CA PRO A 249 -31.46 -9.73 -9.16
C PRO A 249 -31.15 -9.04 -10.50
N ALA A 250 -32.08 -8.20 -10.96
CA ALA A 250 -31.85 -7.39 -12.15
C ALA A 250 -31.05 -6.12 -11.86
N GLY A 251 -30.45 -5.52 -12.90
CA GLY A 251 -29.81 -4.20 -12.83
C GLY A 251 -28.53 -4.14 -12.01
N ASN A 252 -28.31 -3.03 -11.33
CA ASN A 252 -27.05 -2.73 -10.61
C ASN A 252 -26.72 -3.74 -9.52
N THR A 253 -27.72 -4.29 -8.82
CA THR A 253 -27.52 -5.31 -7.77
C THR A 253 -26.86 -6.56 -8.33
N ARG A 254 -27.28 -7.02 -9.53
CA ARG A 254 -26.64 -8.14 -10.23
C ARG A 254 -25.16 -7.86 -10.47
N GLY A 255 -24.86 -6.70 -11.05
CA GLY A 255 -23.48 -6.30 -11.32
C GLY A 255 -22.63 -6.17 -10.06
N ALA A 256 -23.19 -5.72 -8.93
CA ALA A 256 -22.49 -5.63 -7.66
C ALA A 256 -22.14 -7.02 -7.10
N ILE A 257 -23.08 -7.99 -7.15
CA ILE A 257 -22.83 -9.37 -6.72
C ILE A 257 -21.71 -10.00 -7.55
N LEU A 258 -21.74 -9.82 -8.89
CA LEU A 258 -20.71 -10.36 -9.78
C LEU A 258 -19.36 -9.67 -9.59
N ALA A 259 -19.35 -8.37 -9.28
CA ALA A 259 -18.12 -7.63 -8.95
C ALA A 259 -17.51 -8.12 -7.61
N ALA A 260 -18.34 -8.35 -6.60
CA ALA A 260 -17.91 -8.93 -5.33
C ALA A 260 -17.33 -10.34 -5.53
N ARG A 261 -17.98 -11.17 -6.35
CA ARG A 261 -17.48 -12.50 -6.72
C ARG A 261 -16.14 -12.42 -7.46
N LEU A 262 -16.00 -11.50 -8.44
CA LEU A 262 -14.71 -11.29 -9.15
C LEU A 262 -13.60 -10.89 -8.17
N SER A 263 -13.89 -10.01 -7.23
CA SER A 263 -12.94 -9.61 -6.18
C SER A 263 -12.54 -10.79 -5.30
N GLY A 264 -13.51 -11.64 -4.93
CA GLY A 264 -13.25 -12.85 -4.16
C GLY A 264 -12.37 -13.86 -4.90
N LEU A 265 -12.59 -14.06 -6.22
CA LEU A 265 -11.74 -14.92 -7.05
C LEU A 265 -10.29 -14.39 -7.11
N ALA A 266 -10.12 -13.07 -7.31
CA ALA A 266 -8.79 -12.46 -7.43
C ALA A 266 -8.01 -12.53 -6.10
N ILE A 267 -8.65 -12.16 -4.98
CA ILE A 267 -8.04 -12.24 -3.65
C ILE A 267 -7.82 -13.69 -3.23
N GLY A 268 -8.76 -14.61 -3.49
CA GLY A 268 -8.60 -16.04 -3.21
C GLY A 268 -7.38 -16.64 -3.92
N LEU A 269 -7.12 -16.23 -5.17
CA LEU A 269 -5.92 -16.66 -5.89
C LEU A 269 -4.64 -16.14 -5.23
N GLU A 270 -4.60 -14.88 -4.83
CA GLU A 270 -3.49 -14.31 -4.06
C GLU A 270 -3.23 -15.09 -2.78
N LEU A 271 -4.29 -15.30 -1.98
CA LEU A 271 -4.19 -15.99 -0.70
C LEU A 271 -3.73 -17.45 -0.86
N SER A 272 -4.17 -18.15 -1.91
CA SER A 272 -3.71 -19.51 -2.22
C SER A 272 -2.20 -19.59 -2.43
N GLY A 273 -1.57 -18.52 -2.92
CA GLY A 273 -0.11 -18.42 -3.04
C GLY A 273 0.56 -17.92 -1.76
N ALA A 274 0.04 -16.83 -1.18
CA ALA A 274 0.66 -16.16 -0.05
C ALA A 274 0.60 -16.96 1.26
N CYS A 275 -0.47 -17.76 1.47
CA CYS A 275 -0.72 -18.50 2.71
C CYS A 275 -0.43 -20.00 2.63
N ARG A 276 -0.11 -20.54 1.45
CA ARG A 276 -0.07 -22.02 1.19
C ARG A 276 0.94 -22.69 2.08
N GLU A 277 1.81 -22.57 2.58
CA GLU A 277 2.79 -23.37 3.34
C GLU A 277 3.16 -22.71 4.68
N ARG A 278 2.25 -21.85 5.16
CA ARG A 278 2.54 -21.10 6.35
C ARG A 278 1.69 -21.58 7.52
N PRO A 279 2.32 -21.99 8.61
CA PRO A 279 1.59 -22.31 9.81
C PRO A 279 0.81 -21.07 10.30
N ASN A 280 -0.35 -21.31 10.92
CA ASN A 280 -1.16 -20.25 11.57
C ASN A 280 -0.50 -19.78 12.88
N ASP A 281 0.77 -19.41 12.85
CA ASP A 281 1.56 -19.07 14.03
C ASP A 281 1.41 -17.60 14.42
N GLY A 282 0.19 -17.11 14.44
CA GLY A 282 -0.15 -15.75 14.84
C GLY A 282 -0.98 -15.00 13.81
N PRO A 283 -1.44 -13.78 14.14
CA PRO A 283 -2.23 -12.97 13.24
C PRO A 283 -1.38 -12.40 12.08
N ILE A 284 -1.97 -12.37 10.89
CA ILE A 284 -1.41 -11.63 9.74
C ILE A 284 -1.63 -10.14 9.96
N MET A 285 -0.55 -9.35 9.89
CA MET A 285 -0.64 -7.90 10.02
C MET A 285 -1.07 -7.29 8.68
N LEU A 286 -2.23 -6.64 8.66
CA LEU A 286 -2.74 -5.90 7.49
C LEU A 286 -2.38 -4.42 7.65
N ILE A 287 -1.59 -3.88 6.72
CA ILE A 287 -1.19 -2.47 6.75
C ILE A 287 -1.80 -1.76 5.54
N GLY A 288 -2.60 -0.73 5.77
CA GLY A 288 -3.23 0.03 4.68
C GLY A 288 -4.50 0.72 5.10
N ASN A 289 -5.29 1.19 4.13
CA ASN A 289 -6.58 1.82 4.44
C ASN A 289 -7.59 0.80 4.98
N GLN A 290 -8.49 1.30 5.81
CA GLN A 290 -9.45 0.47 6.54
C GLN A 290 -10.37 -0.35 5.61
N ALA A 291 -10.88 0.24 4.53
CA ALA A 291 -11.85 -0.44 3.65
C ALA A 291 -11.24 -1.67 2.96
N LEU A 292 -10.02 -1.54 2.41
CA LEU A 292 -9.34 -2.65 1.77
C LEU A 292 -8.86 -3.68 2.79
N SER A 293 -8.37 -3.24 3.94
CA SER A 293 -7.98 -4.13 5.05
C SER A 293 -9.17 -4.96 5.57
N GLN A 294 -10.35 -4.37 5.69
CA GLN A 294 -11.58 -5.11 6.06
C GLN A 294 -11.93 -6.19 5.04
N ARG A 295 -11.77 -5.91 3.73
CA ARG A 295 -11.99 -6.89 2.66
C ARG A 295 -11.01 -8.07 2.78
N TYR A 296 -9.73 -7.81 3.02
CA TYR A 296 -8.72 -8.85 3.27
C TYR A 296 -8.97 -9.61 4.58
N THR A 297 -9.42 -8.91 5.63
CA THR A 297 -9.84 -9.58 6.88
C THR A 297 -10.95 -10.59 6.64
N LEU A 298 -11.99 -10.22 5.88
CA LEU A 298 -13.07 -11.16 5.53
C LEU A 298 -12.55 -12.36 4.74
N ALA A 299 -11.67 -12.12 3.76
CA ALA A 299 -11.10 -13.18 2.94
C ALA A 299 -10.21 -14.13 3.76
N LEU A 300 -9.32 -13.59 4.58
CA LEU A 300 -8.42 -14.37 5.43
C LEU A 300 -9.16 -15.17 6.50
N ASN A 301 -10.16 -14.56 7.13
CA ASN A 301 -11.00 -15.27 8.10
C ASN A 301 -11.77 -16.45 7.45
N ALA A 302 -12.21 -16.30 6.20
CA ALA A 302 -12.91 -17.36 5.47
C ALA A 302 -12.03 -18.61 5.22
N ILE A 303 -10.70 -18.44 5.19
CA ILE A 303 -9.73 -19.54 5.05
C ILE A 303 -8.98 -19.85 6.34
N GLY A 304 -9.48 -19.37 7.49
CA GLY A 304 -9.02 -19.74 8.83
C GLY A 304 -7.85 -18.95 9.40
N HIS A 305 -7.44 -17.82 8.79
CA HIS A 305 -6.39 -16.95 9.32
C HIS A 305 -6.97 -15.80 10.13
N GLN A 306 -6.32 -15.45 11.25
CA GLN A 306 -6.61 -14.25 12.03
C GLN A 306 -5.82 -13.05 11.50
N THR A 307 -6.35 -11.85 11.67
CA THR A 307 -5.70 -10.62 11.21
C THR A 307 -5.68 -9.54 12.29
N GLN A 308 -4.68 -8.67 12.22
CA GLN A 308 -4.65 -7.39 12.94
C GLN A 308 -4.41 -6.28 11.92
N HIS A 309 -5.09 -5.13 12.10
CA HIS A 309 -4.98 -3.99 11.19
C HIS A 309 -4.14 -2.87 11.79
N VAL A 310 -3.27 -2.31 10.96
CA VAL A 310 -2.50 -1.09 11.21
C VAL A 310 -2.83 -0.08 10.11
N GLU A 311 -3.24 1.12 10.50
CA GLU A 311 -3.55 2.18 9.53
C GLU A 311 -2.27 2.60 8.78
N GLY A 312 -2.37 2.73 7.44
CA GLY A 312 -1.22 2.99 6.57
C GLY A 312 -0.48 4.27 6.90
N ASP A 313 -1.21 5.36 7.19
CA ASP A 313 -0.61 6.66 7.54
C ASP A 313 0.15 6.59 8.86
N THR A 314 -0.40 5.89 9.84
CA THR A 314 0.27 5.65 11.13
C THR A 314 1.56 4.86 10.94
N ALA A 315 1.53 3.82 10.10
CA ALA A 315 2.69 3.01 9.80
C ALA A 315 3.78 3.81 9.06
N VAL A 316 3.41 4.59 8.03
CA VAL A 316 4.36 5.45 7.31
C VAL A 316 5.03 6.44 8.27
N LEU A 317 4.25 7.17 9.07
CA LEU A 317 4.80 8.15 10.00
C LEU A 317 5.76 7.53 11.02
N ALA A 318 5.42 6.36 11.55
CA ALA A 318 6.31 5.65 12.46
C ALA A 318 7.61 5.20 11.77
N GLY A 319 7.51 4.76 10.50
CA GLY A 319 8.68 4.35 9.71
C GLY A 319 9.59 5.50 9.27
N LEU A 320 9.04 6.69 9.03
CA LEU A 320 9.81 7.89 8.68
C LEU A 320 10.59 8.47 9.87
N ARG A 321 10.28 8.07 11.11
CA ARG A 321 11.00 8.47 12.33
C ARG A 321 12.30 7.70 12.57
N LEU A 322 12.51 6.60 11.85
CA LEU A 322 13.72 5.76 11.94
C LEU A 322 14.82 6.31 11.05
#